data_ac3d4ff6c3ee5932bbd5d8b09b6b083c
#
_entry.id   ac3d4ff6c3ee5932bbd5d8b09b6b083c
#
_cell.length_a   1.000
_cell.length_b   1.000
_cell.length_c   1.000
_cell.angle_alpha   90.00
_cell.angle_beta   90.00
_cell.angle_gamma   90.00
#
_symmetry.space_group_name_H-M   'P 1'
#
loop_
_entity.id
_entity.type
_entity.pdbx_description
1 polymer ?
#
loop_
_entity_poly.entity_id
_entity_poly.type
_entity_poly.pdbx_seq_one_letter_code
_entity_poly.pdbx_strand_id
1 'polypeptide(L)'
;MTEVVRLTLVSHAMTDAMAAGRFPADEPLNDTGLRHAEAAARLAISAGTRQFTAPERRARQTAQLLGLQATAEPQLADLDCGSWRGQPLDTVGSTDLALWLTDSAAAPHGGESIVNLIDRVSAWLESLADNTLRTVAVTHPAVIRAAIVVALNVPPTSFWRIDVTPASCIVMHFRENSWRLRL
;
A
#
# COMPACT_ATOMS: atom_id res chain seq x y z
N MET A 1 -13.85 -24.31 -15.12
CA MET A 1 -14.02 -22.89 -14.73
C MET A 1 -12.71 -22.45 -14.13
N THR A 2 -12.04 -21.47 -14.70
CA THR A 2 -10.77 -20.97 -14.15
C THR A 2 -11.07 -20.24 -12.84
N GLU A 3 -10.54 -20.76 -11.73
CA GLU A 3 -10.69 -20.12 -10.42
C GLU A 3 -10.00 -18.76 -10.45
N VAL A 4 -10.70 -17.72 -10.00
CA VAL A 4 -10.21 -16.33 -10.00
C VAL A 4 -9.91 -15.94 -8.56
N VAL A 5 -8.63 -15.67 -8.26
CA VAL A 5 -8.24 -15.04 -7.00
C VAL A 5 -8.67 -13.57 -7.02
N ARG A 6 -9.25 -13.11 -5.92
CA ARG A 6 -9.73 -11.71 -5.80
C ARG A 6 -9.06 -11.02 -4.62
N LEU A 7 -8.37 -9.94 -4.91
CA LEU A 7 -7.71 -9.09 -3.94
C LEU A 7 -8.29 -7.68 -3.98
N THR A 8 -8.66 -7.17 -2.81
CA THR A 8 -8.98 -5.75 -2.62
C THR A 8 -7.90 -5.13 -1.75
N LEU A 9 -7.16 -4.16 -2.29
CA LEU A 9 -6.23 -3.33 -1.54
C LEU A 9 -6.92 -2.03 -1.13
N VAL A 10 -6.79 -1.67 0.13
CA VAL A 10 -7.33 -0.43 0.69
C VAL A 10 -6.18 0.43 1.18
N SER A 11 -6.10 1.66 0.68
CA SER A 11 -5.15 2.65 1.21
C SER A 11 -5.60 3.10 2.59
N HIS A 12 -4.68 3.22 3.54
CA HIS A 12 -5.02 3.82 4.83
C HIS A 12 -5.56 5.24 4.65
N ALA A 13 -6.33 5.71 5.63
CA ALA A 13 -6.91 7.04 5.60
C ALA A 13 -5.87 8.12 5.95
N MET A 14 -6.29 9.40 5.91
CA MET A 14 -5.43 10.57 6.05
C MET A 14 -4.70 10.63 7.40
N THR A 15 -3.43 11.03 7.37
CA THR A 15 -2.60 11.33 8.53
C THR A 15 -2.10 12.77 8.49
N ASP A 16 -1.58 13.27 9.62
CA ASP A 16 -0.96 14.60 9.65
C ASP A 16 0.34 14.66 8.84
N ALA A 17 1.08 13.55 8.75
CA ALA A 17 2.28 13.48 7.90
C ALA A 17 1.92 13.69 6.42
N MET A 18 0.86 13.03 5.92
CA MET A 18 0.39 13.22 4.55
C MET A 18 -0.08 14.66 4.31
N ALA A 19 -0.85 15.22 5.24
CA ALA A 19 -1.38 16.59 5.14
C ALA A 19 -0.27 17.64 5.14
N ALA A 20 0.83 17.38 5.86
CA ALA A 20 1.96 18.29 6.01
C ALA A 20 3.11 18.03 5.01
N GLY A 21 2.98 17.08 4.08
CA GLY A 21 4.04 16.73 3.14
C GLY A 21 5.30 16.19 3.84
N ARG A 22 5.11 15.30 4.82
CA ARG A 22 6.21 14.65 5.55
C ARG A 22 6.34 13.19 5.14
N PHE A 23 7.54 12.68 5.23
CA PHE A 23 7.76 11.24 5.17
C PHE A 23 7.08 10.56 6.36
N PRO A 24 6.43 9.40 6.16
CA PRO A 24 5.71 8.73 7.23
C PRO A 24 6.65 8.26 8.34
N ALA A 25 6.16 8.31 9.57
CA ALA A 25 6.65 7.57 10.72
C ALA A 25 5.59 6.54 11.13
N ASP A 26 5.42 6.22 12.40
CA ASP A 26 4.29 5.38 12.83
C ASP A 26 3.17 6.24 13.48
N GLU A 27 2.79 7.31 12.77
CA GLU A 27 1.72 8.21 13.21
C GLU A 27 0.32 7.59 13.06
N PRO A 28 -0.65 8.03 13.88
CA PRO A 28 -2.04 7.62 13.76
C PRO A 28 -2.76 8.38 12.61
N LEU A 29 -4.00 7.99 12.35
CA LEU A 29 -4.92 8.79 11.55
C LEU A 29 -5.19 10.14 12.24
N ASN A 30 -5.35 11.19 11.44
CA ASN A 30 -5.87 12.47 11.92
C ASN A 30 -7.40 12.51 11.91
N ASP A 31 -8.00 13.59 12.42
CA ASP A 31 -9.47 13.71 12.50
C ASP A 31 -10.16 13.60 11.14
N THR A 32 -9.53 14.06 10.07
CA THR A 32 -10.05 13.92 8.70
C THR A 32 -10.01 12.47 8.26
N GLY A 33 -8.90 11.78 8.52
CA GLY A 33 -8.75 10.35 8.23
C GLY A 33 -9.76 9.49 8.99
N LEU A 34 -9.97 9.77 10.28
CA LEU A 34 -10.98 9.07 11.08
C LEU A 34 -12.37 9.20 10.46
N ARG A 35 -12.82 10.44 10.16
CA ARG A 35 -14.12 10.67 9.53
C ARG A 35 -14.26 10.02 8.16
N HIS A 36 -13.21 10.06 7.32
CA HIS A 36 -13.25 9.45 5.99
C HIS A 36 -13.30 7.93 6.07
N ALA A 37 -12.53 7.31 6.97
CA ALA A 37 -12.57 5.86 7.18
C ALA A 37 -13.94 5.40 7.73
N GLU A 38 -14.52 6.13 8.67
CA GLU A 38 -15.88 5.87 9.18
C GLU A 38 -16.95 6.00 8.09
N ALA A 39 -16.85 7.02 7.23
CA ALA A 39 -17.79 7.24 6.13
C ALA A 39 -17.64 6.16 5.03
N ALA A 40 -16.43 5.68 4.78
CA ALA A 40 -16.15 4.59 3.87
C ALA A 40 -16.51 3.22 4.47
N ALA A 41 -16.94 3.19 5.72
CA ALA A 41 -17.22 2.00 6.47
C ALA A 41 -18.27 1.14 5.79
N ARG A 42 -17.91 -0.11 5.63
CA ARG A 42 -18.66 -1.29 5.20
C ARG A 42 -18.36 -1.71 3.77
N LEU A 43 -17.07 -2.05 3.57
CA LEU A 43 -16.78 -3.05 2.57
C LEU A 43 -17.66 -4.27 2.90
N ALA A 44 -18.54 -4.65 1.97
CA ALA A 44 -19.33 -5.84 2.12
C ALA A 44 -18.39 -7.06 2.11
N ILE A 45 -18.00 -7.50 3.31
CA ILE A 45 -17.08 -8.62 3.48
C ILE A 45 -17.89 -9.89 3.52
N SER A 46 -17.70 -10.75 2.53
CA SER A 46 -18.31 -12.08 2.49
C SER A 46 -17.65 -12.99 3.52
N ALA A 47 -18.42 -13.95 4.03
CA ALA A 47 -17.89 -15.01 4.88
C ALA A 47 -16.71 -15.72 4.17
N GLY A 48 -15.64 -16.03 4.93
CA GLY A 48 -14.45 -16.68 4.41
C GLY A 48 -13.44 -15.73 3.73
N THR A 49 -13.69 -14.41 3.71
CA THR A 49 -12.68 -13.44 3.21
C THR A 49 -11.48 -13.39 4.14
N ARG A 50 -10.27 -13.55 3.59
CA ARG A 50 -9.00 -13.31 4.30
C ARG A 50 -8.82 -11.81 4.51
N GLN A 51 -8.43 -11.40 5.70
CA GLN A 51 -8.33 -9.99 6.06
C GLN A 51 -6.94 -9.69 6.63
N PHE A 52 -6.21 -8.81 5.97
CA PHE A 52 -4.87 -8.39 6.35
C PHE A 52 -4.79 -6.88 6.56
N THR A 53 -3.83 -6.47 7.36
CA THR A 53 -3.44 -5.07 7.52
C THR A 53 -1.92 -4.96 7.56
N ALA A 54 -1.38 -3.86 7.06
CA ALA A 54 -0.01 -3.49 7.34
C ALA A 54 0.22 -3.31 8.86
N PRO A 55 1.45 -3.49 9.34
CA PRO A 55 1.74 -3.43 10.79
C PRO A 55 1.62 -2.03 11.38
N GLU A 56 1.70 -0.96 10.57
CA GLU A 56 1.69 0.42 11.05
C GLU A 56 0.33 0.84 11.62
N ARG A 57 0.39 1.74 12.58
CA ARG A 57 -0.75 2.20 13.37
C ARG A 57 -1.89 2.74 12.49
N ARG A 58 -1.59 3.57 11.49
CA ARG A 58 -2.59 4.16 10.57
C ARG A 58 -3.34 3.12 9.74
N ALA A 59 -2.65 2.06 9.30
CA ALA A 59 -3.28 0.97 8.56
C ALA A 59 -4.20 0.14 9.46
N ARG A 60 -3.75 -0.21 10.65
CA ARG A 60 -4.57 -0.95 11.64
C ARG A 60 -5.79 -0.16 12.08
N GLN A 61 -5.68 1.15 12.31
CA GLN A 61 -6.82 2.01 12.64
C GLN A 61 -7.82 2.06 11.48
N THR A 62 -7.33 2.21 10.24
CA THR A 62 -8.20 2.17 9.05
C THR A 62 -8.93 0.82 8.96
N ALA A 63 -8.24 -0.31 9.12
CA ALA A 63 -8.85 -1.64 9.10
C ALA A 63 -9.94 -1.78 10.17
N GLN A 64 -9.67 -1.31 11.39
CA GLN A 64 -10.63 -1.35 12.50
C GLN A 64 -11.88 -0.53 12.21
N LEU A 65 -11.73 0.69 11.68
CA LEU A 65 -12.87 1.57 11.34
C LEU A 65 -13.70 1.01 10.19
N LEU A 66 -13.09 0.27 9.27
CA LEU A 66 -13.78 -0.47 8.21
C LEU A 66 -14.47 -1.74 8.71
N GLY A 67 -14.39 -2.07 10.00
CA GLY A 67 -14.99 -3.27 10.59
C GLY A 67 -14.25 -4.57 10.28
N LEU A 68 -12.97 -4.49 9.86
CA LEU A 68 -12.13 -5.64 9.57
C LEU A 68 -11.54 -6.24 10.85
N GLN A 69 -11.47 -7.58 10.88
CA GLN A 69 -10.69 -8.32 11.87
C GLN A 69 -9.37 -8.79 11.22
N ALA A 70 -8.56 -7.83 10.84
CA ALA A 70 -7.39 -8.05 10.01
C ALA A 70 -6.18 -8.53 10.82
N THR A 71 -5.48 -9.53 10.28
CA THR A 71 -4.18 -9.97 10.79
C THR A 71 -3.08 -9.09 10.22
N ALA A 72 -2.11 -8.71 11.05
CA ALA A 72 -0.95 -7.94 10.59
C ALA A 72 -0.08 -8.80 9.66
N GLU A 73 0.26 -8.24 8.49
CA GLU A 73 1.10 -8.85 7.46
C GLU A 73 2.34 -7.99 7.23
N PRO A 74 3.54 -8.44 7.66
CA PRO A 74 4.76 -7.65 7.54
C PRO A 74 5.12 -7.27 6.09
N GLN A 75 4.76 -8.09 5.10
CA GLN A 75 5.02 -7.81 3.69
C GLN A 75 4.18 -6.64 3.14
N LEU A 76 3.16 -6.19 3.89
CA LEU A 76 2.34 -5.02 3.59
C LEU A 76 2.84 -3.73 4.26
N ALA A 77 3.96 -3.78 5.00
CA ALA A 77 4.56 -2.61 5.63
C ALA A 77 4.84 -1.48 4.62
N ASP A 78 4.82 -0.24 5.08
CA ASP A 78 5.14 0.91 4.24
C ASP A 78 6.57 0.85 3.69
N LEU A 79 6.85 1.67 2.68
CA LEU A 79 8.21 1.91 2.20
C LEU A 79 9.08 2.41 3.36
N ASP A 80 10.17 1.71 3.63
CA ASP A 80 11.13 2.17 4.65
C ASP A 80 11.94 3.35 4.12
N CYS A 81 11.59 4.54 4.59
CA CYS A 81 12.27 5.79 4.25
C CYS A 81 13.52 6.06 5.13
N GLY A 82 14.00 5.08 5.88
CA GLY A 82 15.24 5.16 6.64
C GLY A 82 15.38 6.44 7.46
N SER A 83 16.46 7.19 7.23
CA SER A 83 16.75 8.45 7.93
C SER A 83 15.77 9.60 7.63
N TRP A 84 14.93 9.48 6.60
CA TRP A 84 13.94 10.50 6.27
C TRP A 84 12.63 10.38 7.03
N ARG A 85 12.44 9.31 7.76
CA ARG A 85 11.20 9.07 8.54
C ARG A 85 10.82 10.28 9.41
N GLY A 86 9.59 10.76 9.24
CA GLY A 86 9.02 11.90 9.99
C GLY A 86 9.54 13.26 9.56
N GLN A 87 10.53 13.34 8.65
CA GLN A 87 11.06 14.62 8.17
C GLN A 87 10.13 15.26 7.13
N PRO A 88 10.03 16.60 7.13
CA PRO A 88 9.40 17.31 6.03
C PRO A 88 10.14 17.10 4.71
N LEU A 89 9.41 17.03 3.60
CA LEU A 89 9.98 16.80 2.27
C LEU A 89 11.00 17.89 1.85
N ASP A 90 10.74 19.13 2.28
CA ASP A 90 11.58 20.30 1.97
C ASP A 90 12.89 20.36 2.77
N THR A 91 13.06 19.53 3.79
CA THR A 91 14.29 19.42 4.60
C THR A 91 15.28 18.40 4.04
N VAL A 92 14.84 17.56 3.10
CA VAL A 92 15.71 16.58 2.45
C VAL A 92 16.56 17.25 1.39
N GLY A 93 17.84 16.87 1.31
CA GLY A 93 18.76 17.41 0.30
C GLY A 93 18.23 17.21 -1.12
N SER A 94 18.23 18.27 -1.93
CA SER A 94 17.65 18.24 -3.28
C SER A 94 18.31 17.20 -4.20
N THR A 95 19.60 16.94 -4.03
CA THR A 95 20.33 15.91 -4.80
C THR A 95 19.85 14.51 -4.46
N ASP A 96 19.69 14.20 -3.18
CA ASP A 96 19.22 12.90 -2.71
C ASP A 96 17.75 12.68 -3.10
N LEU A 97 16.94 13.71 -2.98
CA LEU A 97 15.54 13.67 -3.41
C LEU A 97 15.42 13.43 -4.92
N ALA A 98 16.23 14.13 -5.73
CA ALA A 98 16.25 13.92 -7.17
C ALA A 98 16.70 12.50 -7.54
N LEU A 99 17.72 11.98 -6.88
CA LEU A 99 18.19 10.60 -7.07
C LEU A 99 17.08 9.59 -6.75
N TRP A 100 16.41 9.73 -5.61
CA TRP A 100 15.32 8.86 -5.20
C TRP A 100 14.12 8.86 -6.17
N LEU A 101 13.81 10.02 -6.78
CA LEU A 101 12.70 10.14 -7.74
C LEU A 101 13.05 9.63 -9.14
N THR A 102 14.34 9.55 -9.51
CA THR A 102 14.77 9.21 -10.87
C THR A 102 15.41 7.84 -10.99
N ASP A 103 16.00 7.31 -9.92
CA ASP A 103 16.61 5.99 -9.88
C ASP A 103 15.85 5.08 -8.88
N SER A 104 15.03 4.19 -9.41
CA SER A 104 14.20 3.28 -8.60
C SER A 104 15.02 2.28 -7.77
N ALA A 105 16.30 2.06 -8.08
CA ALA A 105 17.20 1.19 -7.31
C ALA A 105 17.91 1.95 -6.18
N ALA A 106 17.90 3.28 -6.20
CA ALA A 106 18.55 4.09 -5.18
C ALA A 106 17.70 4.19 -3.90
N ALA A 107 18.39 4.16 -2.75
CA ALA A 107 17.82 4.41 -1.43
C ALA A 107 18.71 5.38 -0.65
N PRO A 108 18.77 6.68 -1.02
CA PRO A 108 19.68 7.64 -0.40
C PRO A 108 19.40 7.86 1.11
N HIS A 109 18.20 7.53 1.56
CA HIS A 109 17.79 7.54 2.96
C HIS A 109 18.28 6.31 3.77
N GLY A 110 18.92 5.32 3.11
CA GLY A 110 19.42 4.11 3.78
C GLY A 110 18.35 3.08 4.16
N GLY A 111 17.12 3.26 3.70
CA GLY A 111 16.01 2.31 3.86
C GLY A 111 15.80 1.42 2.63
N GLU A 112 14.55 1.25 2.22
CA GLU A 112 14.14 0.37 1.11
C GLU A 112 14.10 1.15 -0.22
N SER A 113 14.68 0.60 -1.29
CA SER A 113 14.51 1.17 -2.64
C SER A 113 13.12 0.83 -3.21
N ILE A 114 12.69 1.56 -4.25
CA ILE A 114 11.43 1.25 -4.94
C ILE A 114 11.48 -0.15 -5.58
N VAL A 115 12.62 -0.56 -6.10
CA VAL A 115 12.81 -1.92 -6.64
C VAL A 115 12.61 -2.97 -5.54
N ASN A 116 13.24 -2.79 -4.38
CA ASN A 116 13.10 -3.73 -3.25
C ASN A 116 11.65 -3.81 -2.75
N LEU A 117 10.94 -2.67 -2.69
CA LEU A 117 9.52 -2.65 -2.36
C LEU A 117 8.69 -3.45 -3.38
N ILE A 118 8.94 -3.24 -4.69
CA ILE A 118 8.24 -3.97 -5.76
C ILE A 118 8.49 -5.47 -5.64
N ASP A 119 9.72 -5.90 -5.39
CA ASP A 119 10.09 -7.30 -5.22
C ASP A 119 9.38 -7.92 -4.00
N ARG A 120 9.36 -7.22 -2.87
CA ARG A 120 8.65 -7.66 -1.66
C ARG A 120 7.15 -7.81 -1.89
N VAL A 121 6.54 -6.85 -2.56
CA VAL A 121 5.10 -6.88 -2.88
C VAL A 121 4.79 -7.95 -3.92
N SER A 122 5.66 -8.17 -4.92
CA SER A 122 5.54 -9.26 -5.90
C SER A 122 5.51 -10.62 -5.21
N ALA A 123 6.45 -10.87 -4.30
CA ALA A 123 6.51 -12.12 -3.54
C ALA A 123 5.23 -12.34 -2.70
N TRP A 124 4.69 -11.29 -2.08
CA TRP A 124 3.42 -11.38 -1.37
C TRP A 124 2.24 -11.68 -2.30
N LEU A 125 2.14 -11.02 -3.45
CA LEU A 125 1.11 -11.28 -4.46
C LEU A 125 1.19 -12.72 -4.99
N GLU A 126 2.38 -13.25 -5.22
CA GLU A 126 2.60 -14.64 -5.62
C GLU A 126 2.09 -15.62 -4.56
N SER A 127 2.28 -15.32 -3.28
CA SER A 127 1.78 -16.15 -2.17
C SER A 127 0.24 -16.25 -2.13
N LEU A 128 -0.46 -15.34 -2.78
CA LEU A 128 -1.92 -15.34 -2.88
C LEU A 128 -2.44 -16.11 -4.10
N ALA A 129 -1.59 -16.37 -5.10
CA ALA A 129 -2.00 -16.87 -6.42
C ALA A 129 -2.74 -18.22 -6.39
N ASP A 130 -2.40 -19.08 -5.45
CA ASP A 130 -2.99 -20.43 -5.30
C ASP A 130 -4.23 -20.43 -4.38
N ASN A 131 -4.64 -19.28 -3.86
CA ASN A 131 -5.73 -19.21 -2.90
C ASN A 131 -6.95 -18.48 -3.48
N THR A 132 -7.99 -19.22 -3.79
CA THR A 132 -9.24 -18.72 -4.39
C THR A 132 -10.13 -17.93 -3.43
N LEU A 133 -9.83 -17.91 -2.14
CA LEU A 133 -10.53 -17.09 -1.17
C LEU A 133 -10.36 -15.61 -1.49
N ARG A 134 -11.41 -14.83 -1.32
CA ARG A 134 -11.32 -13.38 -1.40
C ARG A 134 -10.35 -12.87 -0.33
N THR A 135 -9.52 -11.90 -0.70
CA THR A 135 -8.59 -11.26 0.22
C THR A 135 -8.84 -9.75 0.24
N VAL A 136 -8.88 -9.17 1.42
CA VAL A 136 -8.87 -7.72 1.65
C VAL A 136 -7.64 -7.37 2.46
N ALA A 137 -6.91 -6.34 2.06
CA ALA A 137 -5.72 -5.90 2.77
C ALA A 137 -5.67 -4.37 2.86
N VAL A 138 -5.56 -3.84 4.09
CA VAL A 138 -5.35 -2.42 4.33
C VAL A 138 -3.85 -2.15 4.39
N THR A 139 -3.38 -1.25 3.56
CA THR A 139 -1.95 -0.97 3.43
C THR A 139 -1.69 0.51 3.06
N HIS A 140 -0.54 0.78 2.47
CA HIS A 140 -0.02 2.11 2.19
C HIS A 140 -0.07 2.43 0.69
N PRO A 141 -0.13 3.72 0.31
CA PRO A 141 -0.05 4.13 -1.08
C PRO A 141 1.17 3.54 -1.82
N ALA A 142 2.33 3.45 -1.16
CA ALA A 142 3.54 2.90 -1.77
C ALA A 142 3.39 1.41 -2.13
N VAL A 143 2.81 0.61 -1.24
CA VAL A 143 2.54 -0.83 -1.48
C VAL A 143 1.53 -1.01 -2.60
N ILE A 144 0.48 -0.18 -2.65
CA ILE A 144 -0.54 -0.23 -3.71
C ILE A 144 0.08 0.14 -5.06
N ARG A 145 0.94 1.18 -5.13
CA ARG A 145 1.69 1.52 -6.34
C ARG A 145 2.54 0.36 -6.83
N ALA A 146 3.28 -0.28 -5.92
CA ALA A 146 4.08 -1.46 -6.24
C ALA A 146 3.23 -2.61 -6.78
N ALA A 147 2.08 -2.90 -6.16
CA ALA A 147 1.15 -3.92 -6.64
C ALA A 147 0.62 -3.62 -8.05
N ILE A 148 0.33 -2.36 -8.36
CA ILE A 148 -0.11 -1.93 -9.69
C ILE A 148 1.02 -2.09 -10.72
N VAL A 149 2.26 -1.70 -10.37
CA VAL A 149 3.44 -1.89 -11.23
C VAL A 149 3.61 -3.37 -11.58
N VAL A 150 3.49 -4.27 -10.59
CA VAL A 150 3.53 -5.73 -10.82
C VAL A 150 2.39 -6.19 -11.71
N ALA A 151 1.15 -5.79 -11.41
CA ALA A 151 -0.04 -6.24 -12.16
C ALA A 151 -0.03 -5.82 -13.64
N LEU A 152 0.47 -4.62 -13.92
CA LEU A 152 0.57 -4.07 -15.27
C LEU A 152 1.85 -4.47 -15.98
N ASN A 153 2.79 -5.13 -15.30
CA ASN A 153 4.11 -5.49 -15.81
C ASN A 153 4.83 -4.29 -16.46
N VAL A 154 4.82 -3.15 -15.79
CA VAL A 154 5.46 -1.92 -16.25
C VAL A 154 6.78 -1.67 -15.52
N PRO A 155 7.69 -0.85 -16.09
CA PRO A 155 8.97 -0.55 -15.42
C PRO A 155 8.78 0.09 -14.05
N PRO A 156 9.71 -0.13 -13.09
CA PRO A 156 9.70 0.51 -11.77
C PRO A 156 9.59 2.04 -11.79
N THR A 157 10.09 2.69 -12.84
CA THR A 157 9.95 4.13 -13.07
C THR A 157 8.51 4.61 -13.20
N SER A 158 7.55 3.70 -13.46
CA SER A 158 6.12 4.01 -13.50
C SER A 158 5.53 4.25 -12.11
N PHE A 159 6.22 3.86 -11.05
CA PHE A 159 5.76 3.96 -9.65
C PHE A 159 5.28 5.38 -9.29
N TRP A 160 6.01 6.40 -9.68
CA TRP A 160 5.71 7.79 -9.38
C TRP A 160 4.59 8.40 -10.25
N ARG A 161 4.08 7.65 -11.23
CA ARG A 161 2.97 8.06 -12.11
C ARG A 161 1.61 7.56 -11.62
N ILE A 162 1.57 6.87 -10.49
CA ILE A 162 0.36 6.28 -9.93
C ILE A 162 -0.04 7.07 -8.69
N ASP A 163 -1.20 7.72 -8.74
CA ASP A 163 -1.77 8.39 -7.59
C ASP A 163 -2.73 7.47 -6.85
N VAL A 164 -2.56 7.40 -5.53
CA VAL A 164 -3.40 6.60 -4.64
C VAL A 164 -4.02 7.53 -3.60
N THR A 165 -5.33 7.68 -3.66
CA THR A 165 -6.08 8.52 -2.73
C THR A 165 -6.20 7.83 -1.37
N PRO A 166 -6.10 8.56 -0.23
CA PRO A 166 -6.37 8.01 1.09
C PRO A 166 -7.77 7.38 1.17
N ALA A 167 -7.90 6.27 1.87
CA ALA A 167 -9.12 5.48 2.03
C ALA A 167 -9.73 4.95 0.71
N SER A 168 -9.00 4.98 -0.40
CA SER A 168 -9.45 4.39 -1.67
C SER A 168 -9.24 2.87 -1.71
N CYS A 169 -10.02 2.21 -2.57
CA CYS A 169 -9.94 0.78 -2.80
C CYS A 169 -9.53 0.49 -4.24
N ILE A 170 -8.67 -0.51 -4.40
CA ILE A 170 -8.28 -1.05 -5.70
C ILE A 170 -8.58 -2.54 -5.72
N VAL A 171 -9.21 -3.01 -6.80
CA VAL A 171 -9.54 -4.42 -6.97
C VAL A 171 -8.59 -5.05 -8.00
N MET A 172 -8.04 -6.21 -7.65
CA MET A 172 -7.16 -6.97 -8.52
C MET A 172 -7.66 -8.42 -8.63
N HIS A 173 -7.53 -8.98 -9.81
CA HIS A 173 -7.86 -10.38 -10.08
C HIS A 173 -6.64 -11.12 -10.60
N PHE A 174 -6.33 -12.29 -10.03
CA PHE A 174 -5.36 -13.22 -10.61
C PHE A 174 -6.07 -14.29 -11.41
N ARG A 175 -5.71 -14.40 -12.67
CA ARG A 175 -6.18 -15.45 -13.60
C ARG A 175 -5.19 -15.61 -14.74
N GLU A 176 -5.14 -16.80 -15.34
CA GLU A 176 -4.25 -17.07 -16.47
C GLU A 176 -2.80 -16.65 -16.17
N ASN A 177 -2.35 -16.97 -14.94
CA ASN A 177 -1.00 -16.70 -14.44
C ASN A 177 -0.59 -15.22 -14.42
N SER A 178 -1.56 -14.29 -14.32
CA SER A 178 -1.27 -12.86 -14.24
C SER A 178 -2.25 -12.10 -13.36
N TRP A 179 -1.75 -11.09 -12.65
CA TRP A 179 -2.59 -10.11 -11.97
C TRP A 179 -3.15 -9.10 -12.96
N ARG A 180 -4.39 -8.71 -12.76
CA ARG A 180 -5.10 -7.72 -13.58
C ARG A 180 -5.76 -6.70 -12.67
N LEU A 181 -5.55 -5.41 -12.98
CA LEU A 181 -6.25 -4.33 -12.32
C LEU A 181 -7.69 -4.25 -12.85
N ARG A 182 -8.64 -4.08 -11.92
CA ARG A 182 -10.05 -3.86 -12.23
C ARG A 182 -10.45 -2.45 -11.78
N LEU A 183 -10.91 -1.63 -12.72
CA LEU A 183 -11.46 -0.30 -12.52
C LEU A 183 -12.97 -0.34 -12.30
#